data_06dbc14e162b03528ab4efe19c8ff467
#
_entry.id   06dbc14e162b03528ab4efe19c8ff467
#
_cell.length_a   1.000
_cell.length_b   1.000
_cell.length_c   1.000
_cell.angle_alpha   90.00
_cell.angle_beta   90.00
_cell.angle_gamma   90.00
#
_symmetry.space_group_name_H-M   'P 1'
#
loop_
_entity.id
_entity.type
_entity.pdbx_description
1 polymer ?
#
loop_
_entity_poly.entity_id
_entity_poly.type
_entity_poly.pdbx_seq_one_letter_code
_entity_poly.pdbx_strand_id
1 'polypeptide(L)'
;MESKNLQVVQSGERTNAAGKQVSNVVLLSISSDDYSSIRPHLEYVSLPNHVVLHEVGRKLEFAYFPNRGLVSLVVVMKNGETAEAGIVGFEGFTGTLAAVGINWSPLKAVVQITGDGFRVKVQDLQNILASARDLHLILNRYAAIRGMQVAQTAACNRLHGIEQRLARWLLMTQDRVDSESLPITHDFLATMLGTDRPSVTLAAGTLRARNLIEYSRGAVKIRNRKKLEKTACQCYEVTQQYNGALGLK
;
A
#
# COMPACT_ATOMS: atom_id res chain seq x y z
N MET A 1 -28.80 -13.98 -5.22
CA MET A 1 -27.97 -13.61 -4.05
C MET A 1 -27.69 -12.10 -4.17
N GLU A 2 -28.43 -11.30 -3.43
CA GLU A 2 -28.26 -9.86 -3.43
C GLU A 2 -26.89 -9.52 -2.84
N SER A 3 -26.08 -8.83 -3.62
CA SER A 3 -24.84 -8.22 -3.15
C SER A 3 -25.24 -7.14 -2.14
N LYS A 4 -25.12 -7.42 -0.84
CA LYS A 4 -25.17 -6.37 0.18
C LYS A 4 -24.08 -5.36 -0.19
N ASN A 5 -24.49 -4.17 -0.64
CA ASN A 5 -23.59 -3.02 -0.74
C ASN A 5 -23.01 -2.78 0.67
N LEU A 6 -21.74 -3.04 0.83
CA LEU A 6 -21.00 -2.64 2.03
C LEU A 6 -21.08 -1.11 2.10
N GLN A 7 -21.85 -0.58 3.03
CA GLN A 7 -21.84 0.86 3.32
C GLN A 7 -20.48 1.20 3.92
N VAL A 8 -19.64 1.87 3.15
CA VAL A 8 -18.37 2.39 3.65
C VAL A 8 -18.70 3.54 4.63
N VAL A 9 -18.38 3.33 5.88
CA VAL A 9 -18.46 4.36 6.93
C VAL A 9 -17.46 5.46 6.61
N GLN A 10 -17.83 6.73 6.81
CA GLN A 10 -16.93 7.84 6.47
C GLN A 10 -15.71 7.90 7.40
N SER A 11 -14.59 8.40 6.87
CA SER A 11 -13.40 8.65 7.66
C SER A 11 -13.73 9.56 8.85
N GLY A 12 -13.32 9.15 10.05
CA GLY A 12 -13.59 9.88 11.30
C GLY A 12 -14.81 9.41 12.10
N GLU A 13 -15.71 8.59 11.53
CA GLU A 13 -16.85 8.04 12.26
C GLU A 13 -16.47 6.84 13.16
N ARG A 14 -15.33 6.20 12.90
CA ARG A 14 -14.80 5.09 13.72
C ARG A 14 -13.56 5.51 14.49
N THR A 15 -13.48 5.02 15.73
CA THR A 15 -12.32 5.24 16.62
C THR A 15 -11.92 3.94 17.30
N ASN A 16 -10.63 3.77 17.59
CA ASN A 16 -10.18 2.68 18.46
C ASN A 16 -10.65 2.90 19.92
N ALA A 17 -10.31 1.98 20.83
CA ALA A 17 -10.69 2.07 22.25
C ALA A 17 -10.14 3.33 22.95
N ALA A 18 -9.01 3.89 22.47
CA ALA A 18 -8.40 5.11 22.99
C ALA A 18 -8.90 6.40 22.29
N GLY A 19 -9.95 6.33 21.47
CA GLY A 19 -10.54 7.50 20.79
C GLY A 19 -9.76 8.01 19.57
N LYS A 20 -8.71 7.30 19.08
CA LYS A 20 -7.99 7.65 17.87
C LYS A 20 -8.81 7.31 16.63
N GLN A 21 -8.93 8.27 15.71
CA GLN A 21 -9.71 8.13 14.49
C GLN A 21 -9.14 7.11 13.52
N VAL A 22 -10.02 6.36 12.87
CA VAL A 22 -9.72 5.38 11.82
C VAL A 22 -9.97 6.01 10.46
N SER A 23 -8.96 5.97 9.60
CA SER A 23 -9.04 6.37 8.19
C SER A 23 -8.69 5.22 7.24
N ASN A 24 -8.30 4.07 7.77
CA ASN A 24 -8.00 2.89 6.97
C ASN A 24 -9.27 2.31 6.36
N VAL A 25 -9.29 2.20 5.02
CA VAL A 25 -10.51 1.82 4.27
C VAL A 25 -10.96 0.41 4.58
N VAL A 26 -10.03 -0.54 4.80
CA VAL A 26 -10.39 -1.91 5.19
C VAL A 26 -11.20 -1.90 6.50
N LEU A 27 -10.74 -1.16 7.51
CA LEU A 27 -11.42 -1.05 8.79
C LEU A 27 -12.73 -0.26 8.71
N LEU A 28 -12.88 0.65 7.74
CA LEU A 28 -14.11 1.41 7.51
C LEU A 28 -15.16 0.61 6.69
N SER A 29 -14.74 -0.44 5.98
CA SER A 29 -15.59 -1.19 5.06
C SER A 29 -16.25 -2.43 5.68
N ILE A 30 -15.96 -2.78 6.93
CA ILE A 30 -16.56 -3.93 7.60
C ILE A 30 -17.84 -3.55 8.35
N SER A 31 -18.66 -4.54 8.74
CA SER A 31 -19.87 -4.30 9.55
C SER A 31 -19.54 -3.69 10.91
N SER A 32 -20.52 -3.07 11.56
CA SER A 32 -20.34 -2.51 12.89
C SER A 32 -20.05 -3.58 13.95
N ASP A 33 -20.60 -4.77 13.79
CA ASP A 33 -20.38 -5.91 14.70
C ASP A 33 -18.95 -6.42 14.59
N ASP A 34 -18.46 -6.62 13.37
CA ASP A 34 -17.07 -7.02 13.13
C ASP A 34 -16.08 -5.93 13.56
N TYR A 35 -16.44 -4.64 13.35
CA TYR A 35 -15.63 -3.55 13.86
C TYR A 35 -15.58 -3.53 15.39
N SER A 36 -16.70 -3.77 16.05
CA SER A 36 -16.77 -3.85 17.53
C SER A 36 -15.89 -4.97 18.09
N SER A 37 -15.76 -6.07 17.33
CA SER A 37 -14.91 -7.21 17.71
C SER A 37 -13.40 -6.89 17.57
N ILE A 38 -12.97 -6.18 16.52
CA ILE A 38 -11.55 -5.83 16.32
C ILE A 38 -11.14 -4.57 17.09
N ARG A 39 -12.04 -3.65 17.34
CA ARG A 39 -11.80 -2.33 17.95
C ARG A 39 -10.96 -2.36 19.23
N PRO A 40 -11.19 -3.27 20.22
CA PRO A 40 -10.40 -3.35 21.45
C PRO A 40 -8.92 -3.72 21.21
N HIS A 41 -8.62 -4.38 20.07
CA HIS A 41 -7.31 -4.87 19.71
C HIS A 41 -6.53 -3.89 18.78
N LEU A 42 -7.16 -2.77 18.35
CA LEU A 42 -6.55 -1.75 17.52
C LEU A 42 -5.63 -0.87 18.36
N GLU A 43 -4.33 -1.13 18.28
CA GLU A 43 -3.30 -0.32 18.92
C GLU A 43 -2.83 0.77 17.93
N TYR A 44 -3.00 2.04 18.29
CA TYR A 44 -2.51 3.17 17.48
C TYR A 44 -0.99 3.25 17.52
N VAL A 45 -0.37 3.39 16.35
CA VAL A 45 1.09 3.46 16.22
C VAL A 45 1.51 4.54 15.22
N SER A 46 2.63 5.19 15.53
CA SER A 46 3.37 5.98 14.56
C SER A 46 4.15 5.05 13.62
N LEU A 47 4.23 5.45 12.35
CA LEU A 47 4.94 4.73 11.30
C LEU A 47 6.06 5.63 10.74
N PRO A 48 7.19 5.77 11.45
CA PRO A 48 8.31 6.59 10.98
C PRO A 48 8.96 5.99 9.74
N ASN A 49 9.50 6.85 8.87
CA ASN A 49 10.25 6.41 7.69
C ASN A 49 11.38 5.43 8.05
N HIS A 50 11.62 4.44 7.19
CA HIS A 50 12.60 3.37 7.31
C HIS A 50 12.33 2.33 8.43
N VAL A 51 11.26 2.46 9.20
CA VAL A 51 10.89 1.40 10.15
C VAL A 51 10.47 0.15 9.39
N VAL A 52 11.05 -0.98 9.80
CA VAL A 52 10.70 -2.31 9.28
C VAL A 52 9.57 -2.88 10.12
N LEU A 53 8.45 -3.16 9.47
CA LEU A 53 7.26 -3.73 10.08
C LEU A 53 7.29 -5.27 10.06
N HIS A 54 7.83 -5.84 8.99
CA HIS A 54 8.02 -7.28 8.81
C HIS A 54 9.38 -7.57 8.19
N GLU A 55 10.10 -8.53 8.72
CA GLU A 55 11.32 -9.07 8.13
C GLU A 55 11.05 -10.40 7.38
N VAL A 56 11.82 -10.63 6.31
CA VAL A 56 11.74 -11.85 5.50
C VAL A 56 11.99 -13.10 6.35
N GLY A 57 11.11 -14.09 6.22
CA GLY A 57 11.23 -15.38 6.91
C GLY A 57 10.98 -15.31 8.41
N ARG A 58 10.65 -14.16 8.97
CA ARG A 58 10.36 -14.00 10.39
C ARG A 58 8.86 -14.16 10.66
N LYS A 59 8.57 -14.53 11.91
CA LYS A 59 7.19 -14.61 12.41
C LYS A 59 6.51 -13.25 12.30
N LEU A 60 5.26 -13.25 11.79
CA LEU A 60 4.38 -12.09 11.81
C LEU A 60 3.83 -11.91 13.23
N GLU A 61 4.26 -10.87 13.92
CA GLU A 61 3.76 -10.54 15.26
C GLU A 61 2.49 -9.66 15.17
N PHE A 62 2.47 -8.73 14.21
CA PHE A 62 1.37 -7.78 14.01
C PHE A 62 0.94 -7.72 12.55
N ALA A 63 -0.34 -7.43 12.34
CA ALA A 63 -0.88 -6.88 11.10
C ALA A 63 -1.00 -5.36 11.26
N TYR A 64 -0.65 -4.57 10.23
CA TYR A 64 -0.71 -3.10 10.28
C TYR A 64 -1.73 -2.58 9.27
N PHE A 65 -2.54 -1.64 9.73
CA PHE A 65 -3.58 -0.93 8.97
C PHE A 65 -3.22 0.56 8.93
N PRO A 66 -2.48 1.02 7.92
CA PRO A 66 -2.09 2.42 7.82
C PRO A 66 -3.33 3.34 7.70
N ASN A 67 -3.35 4.45 8.44
CA ASN A 67 -4.25 5.57 8.20
C ASN A 67 -3.65 6.55 7.21
N ARG A 68 -2.32 6.74 7.31
CA ARG A 68 -1.50 7.65 6.49
C ARG A 68 -0.14 7.04 6.24
N GLY A 69 0.57 7.59 5.26
CA GLY A 69 1.90 7.15 4.91
C GLY A 69 1.89 6.02 3.89
N LEU A 70 3.06 5.46 3.64
CA LEU A 70 3.26 4.42 2.63
C LEU A 70 4.20 3.34 3.15
N VAL A 71 3.78 2.09 2.97
CA VAL A 71 4.59 0.90 3.26
C VAL A 71 4.92 0.21 1.94
N SER A 72 6.20 -0.05 1.68
CA SER A 72 6.65 -0.89 0.57
C SER A 72 6.79 -2.34 1.02
N LEU A 73 6.31 -3.25 0.18
CA LEU A 73 6.52 -4.69 0.29
C LEU A 73 7.64 -5.09 -0.67
N VAL A 74 8.75 -5.54 -0.12
CA VAL A 74 10.01 -5.72 -0.84
C VAL A 74 10.42 -7.18 -0.81
N VAL A 75 10.74 -7.73 -1.99
CA VAL A 75 11.46 -9.01 -2.13
C VAL A 75 12.93 -8.74 -1.83
N VAL A 76 13.54 -9.60 -1.02
CA VAL A 76 14.97 -9.55 -0.72
C VAL A 76 15.62 -10.82 -1.25
N MET A 77 16.56 -10.68 -2.16
CA MET A 77 17.30 -11.78 -2.76
C MET A 77 18.47 -12.22 -1.87
N LYS A 78 18.98 -13.43 -2.06
CA LYS A 78 20.12 -13.97 -1.26
C LYS A 78 21.40 -13.13 -1.38
N ASN A 79 21.60 -12.45 -2.51
CA ASN A 79 22.74 -11.56 -2.73
C ASN A 79 22.55 -10.14 -2.15
N GLY A 80 21.42 -9.90 -1.44
CA GLY A 80 21.09 -8.61 -0.85
C GLY A 80 20.36 -7.64 -1.78
N GLU A 81 20.20 -7.95 -3.06
CA GLU A 81 19.40 -7.14 -3.99
C GLU A 81 17.94 -7.14 -3.57
N THR A 82 17.28 -6.02 -3.82
CA THR A 82 15.88 -5.83 -3.45
C THR A 82 15.06 -5.29 -4.59
N ALA A 83 13.79 -5.72 -4.67
CA ALA A 83 12.82 -5.16 -5.61
C ALA A 83 11.46 -5.01 -4.93
N GLU A 84 10.75 -3.92 -5.27
CA GLU A 84 9.41 -3.72 -4.75
C GLU A 84 8.41 -4.65 -5.44
N ALA A 85 7.68 -5.41 -4.64
CA ALA A 85 6.53 -6.20 -5.10
C ALA A 85 5.23 -5.38 -5.06
N GLY A 86 5.20 -4.30 -4.29
CA GLY A 86 4.08 -3.36 -4.26
C GLY A 86 4.05 -2.48 -3.01
N ILE A 87 3.09 -1.58 -2.98
CA ILE A 87 2.90 -0.58 -1.93
C ILE A 87 1.55 -0.75 -1.23
N VAL A 88 1.49 -0.35 0.04
CA VAL A 88 0.30 -0.36 0.90
C VAL A 88 0.16 1.02 1.55
N GLY A 89 -1.01 1.62 1.44
CA GLY A 89 -1.39 2.85 2.13
C GLY A 89 -2.66 2.64 2.95
N PHE A 90 -3.46 3.70 3.07
CA PHE A 90 -4.72 3.70 3.82
C PHE A 90 -5.78 2.75 3.25
N GLU A 91 -5.63 2.30 2.01
CA GLU A 91 -6.56 1.38 1.33
C GLU A 91 -6.38 -0.09 1.73
N GLY A 92 -5.35 -0.42 2.49
CA GLY A 92 -5.00 -1.80 2.72
C GLY A 92 -4.37 -2.10 4.07
N PHE A 93 -3.74 -3.27 4.16
CA PHE A 93 -3.03 -3.70 5.36
C PHE A 93 -1.81 -4.54 5.01
N THR A 94 -0.85 -4.64 5.95
CA THR A 94 0.31 -5.54 5.85
C THR A 94 0.09 -6.78 6.72
N GLY A 95 0.83 -7.84 6.42
CA GLY A 95 0.63 -9.12 7.12
C GLY A 95 -0.53 -9.92 6.55
N THR A 96 -0.80 -9.80 5.25
CA THR A 96 -1.95 -10.43 4.56
C THR A 96 -2.00 -11.95 4.75
N LEU A 97 -0.87 -12.62 4.90
CA LEU A 97 -0.80 -14.07 5.12
C LEU A 97 -1.39 -14.50 6.47
N ALA A 98 -1.41 -13.60 7.47
CA ALA A 98 -2.05 -13.88 8.76
C ALA A 98 -3.56 -14.14 8.63
N ALA A 99 -4.22 -13.52 7.64
CA ALA A 99 -5.65 -13.72 7.40
C ALA A 99 -5.98 -15.15 6.93
N VAL A 100 -5.03 -15.87 6.38
CA VAL A 100 -5.16 -17.27 5.93
C VAL A 100 -4.37 -18.26 6.81
N GLY A 101 -3.99 -17.85 8.02
CA GLY A 101 -3.35 -18.72 9.00
C GLY A 101 -1.84 -18.89 8.84
N ILE A 102 -1.19 -18.18 7.92
CA ILE A 102 0.26 -18.23 7.71
C ILE A 102 0.93 -17.13 8.53
N ASN A 103 1.79 -17.52 9.49
CA ASN A 103 2.36 -16.63 10.51
C ASN A 103 3.82 -16.22 10.23
N TRP A 104 4.24 -16.18 8.98
CA TRP A 104 5.56 -15.70 8.57
C TRP A 104 5.44 -14.86 7.30
N SER A 105 6.40 -13.94 7.07
CA SER A 105 6.40 -13.08 5.89
C SER A 105 7.47 -13.50 4.88
N PRO A 106 7.10 -13.72 3.61
CA PRO A 106 8.06 -13.89 2.52
C PRO A 106 8.63 -12.55 2.02
N LEU A 107 8.06 -11.44 2.46
CA LEU A 107 8.43 -10.09 2.05
C LEU A 107 8.88 -9.27 3.26
N LYS A 108 9.82 -8.36 3.02
CA LYS A 108 10.10 -7.28 3.94
C LYS A 108 9.05 -6.18 3.76
N ALA A 109 8.44 -5.73 4.86
CA ALA A 109 7.55 -4.57 4.85
C ALA A 109 8.27 -3.40 5.53
N VAL A 110 8.48 -2.30 4.81
CA VAL A 110 9.21 -1.14 5.31
C VAL A 110 8.43 0.14 5.04
N VAL A 111 8.36 1.02 6.04
CA VAL A 111 7.73 2.33 5.90
C VAL A 111 8.59 3.21 5.00
N GLN A 112 8.01 3.73 3.92
CA GLN A 112 8.70 4.59 2.96
C GLN A 112 8.31 6.06 3.08
N ILE A 113 7.08 6.31 3.48
CA ILE A 113 6.62 7.66 3.77
C ILE A 113 6.01 7.63 5.17
N THR A 114 6.52 8.50 6.04
CA THR A 114 6.06 8.63 7.42
C THR A 114 4.56 8.78 7.50
N GLY A 115 3.94 8.10 8.45
CA GLY A 115 2.52 8.15 8.71
C GLY A 115 2.14 7.63 10.07
N ASP A 116 0.94 7.15 10.16
CA ASP A 116 0.36 6.54 11.36
C ASP A 116 -0.68 5.49 10.97
N GLY A 117 -1.17 4.75 11.93
CA GLY A 117 -2.22 3.77 11.72
C GLY A 117 -2.45 2.91 12.94
N PHE A 118 -2.95 1.73 12.70
CA PHE A 118 -3.22 0.75 13.75
C PHE A 118 -2.44 -0.53 13.49
N ARG A 119 -2.09 -1.21 14.57
CA ARG A 119 -1.62 -2.60 14.52
C ARG A 119 -2.50 -3.48 15.40
N VAL A 120 -2.57 -4.75 15.01
CA VAL A 120 -3.25 -5.80 15.76
C VAL A 120 -2.31 -6.99 15.86
N LYS A 121 -2.21 -7.62 17.02
CA LYS A 121 -1.46 -8.86 17.15
C LYS A 121 -2.06 -9.94 16.25
N VAL A 122 -1.21 -10.65 15.51
CA VAL A 122 -1.66 -11.69 14.57
C VAL A 122 -2.53 -12.74 15.27
N GLN A 123 -2.17 -13.14 16.49
CA GLN A 123 -2.97 -14.10 17.26
C GLN A 123 -4.38 -13.59 17.55
N ASP A 124 -4.50 -12.32 17.96
CA ASP A 124 -5.81 -11.71 18.25
C ASP A 124 -6.64 -11.59 16.95
N LEU A 125 -5.99 -11.15 15.86
CA LEU A 125 -6.64 -11.07 14.55
C LEU A 125 -7.21 -12.43 14.12
N GLN A 126 -6.42 -13.51 14.22
CA GLN A 126 -6.85 -14.87 13.86
C GLN A 126 -8.02 -15.35 14.72
N ASN A 127 -8.02 -15.07 16.02
CA ASN A 127 -9.12 -15.39 16.92
C ASN A 127 -10.41 -14.65 16.53
N ILE A 128 -10.29 -13.35 16.18
CA ILE A 128 -11.43 -12.53 15.74
C ILE A 128 -11.98 -13.05 14.42
N LEU A 129 -11.13 -13.42 13.46
CA LEU A 129 -11.54 -13.90 12.14
C LEU A 129 -12.37 -15.20 12.17
N ALA A 130 -12.32 -15.95 13.27
CA ALA A 130 -13.16 -17.13 13.45
C ALA A 130 -14.68 -16.80 13.49
N SER A 131 -15.05 -15.59 13.91
CA SER A 131 -16.45 -15.13 14.01
C SER A 131 -16.76 -13.89 13.15
N ALA A 132 -15.78 -13.03 12.87
CA ALA A 132 -15.92 -11.78 12.12
C ALA A 132 -15.88 -12.04 10.61
N ARG A 133 -17.05 -12.37 10.03
CA ARG A 133 -17.17 -12.85 8.65
C ARG A 133 -16.84 -11.79 7.61
N ASP A 134 -17.31 -10.55 7.79
CA ASP A 134 -17.09 -9.46 6.83
C ASP A 134 -15.62 -9.04 6.85
N LEU A 135 -15.02 -8.95 8.05
CA LEU A 135 -13.59 -8.70 8.20
C LEU A 135 -12.77 -9.79 7.49
N HIS A 136 -13.07 -11.07 7.74
CA HIS A 136 -12.37 -12.18 7.10
C HIS A 136 -12.50 -12.11 5.58
N LEU A 137 -13.70 -11.84 5.07
CA LEU A 137 -13.95 -11.74 3.63
C LEU A 137 -13.14 -10.59 2.99
N ILE A 138 -13.13 -9.40 3.59
CA ILE A 138 -12.44 -8.25 3.02
C ILE A 138 -10.92 -8.43 3.07
N LEU A 139 -10.37 -9.01 4.15
CA LEU A 139 -8.94 -9.31 4.23
C LEU A 139 -8.50 -10.31 3.17
N ASN A 140 -9.30 -11.36 2.92
CA ASN A 140 -9.01 -12.34 1.88
C ASN A 140 -9.13 -11.75 0.46
N ARG A 141 -10.15 -10.94 0.21
CA ARG A 141 -10.29 -10.20 -1.07
C ARG A 141 -9.09 -9.28 -1.30
N TYR A 142 -8.68 -8.54 -0.29
CA TYR A 142 -7.50 -7.68 -0.37
C TYR A 142 -6.24 -8.50 -0.68
N ALA A 143 -6.01 -9.63 0.00
CA ALA A 143 -4.89 -10.52 -0.28
C ALA A 143 -4.90 -11.04 -1.73
N ALA A 144 -6.05 -11.44 -2.25
CA ALA A 144 -6.20 -11.88 -3.64
C ALA A 144 -5.87 -10.75 -4.64
N ILE A 145 -6.40 -9.55 -4.42
CA ILE A 145 -6.11 -8.37 -5.27
C ILE A 145 -4.64 -7.99 -5.20
N ARG A 146 -4.00 -8.09 -4.03
CA ARG A 146 -2.55 -7.91 -3.92
C ARG A 146 -1.78 -8.88 -4.82
N GLY A 147 -2.19 -10.16 -4.88
CA GLY A 147 -1.62 -11.13 -5.81
C GLY A 147 -1.75 -10.69 -7.28
N MET A 148 -2.92 -10.20 -7.68
CA MET A 148 -3.17 -9.67 -9.03
C MET A 148 -2.31 -8.44 -9.32
N GLN A 149 -2.15 -7.53 -8.37
CA GLN A 149 -1.29 -6.34 -8.50
C GLN A 149 0.19 -6.72 -8.66
N VAL A 150 0.67 -7.74 -7.93
CA VAL A 150 2.03 -8.27 -8.08
C VAL A 150 2.23 -8.87 -9.47
N ALA A 151 1.29 -9.67 -9.96
CA ALA A 151 1.33 -10.21 -11.32
C ALA A 151 1.35 -9.09 -12.39
N GLN A 152 0.52 -8.05 -12.21
CA GLN A 152 0.52 -6.86 -13.09
C GLN A 152 1.85 -6.10 -13.03
N THR A 153 2.46 -6.01 -11.85
CA THR A 153 3.77 -5.36 -11.67
C THR A 153 4.88 -6.15 -12.37
N ALA A 154 4.87 -7.48 -12.28
CA ALA A 154 5.83 -8.34 -12.99
C ALA A 154 5.74 -8.16 -14.51
N ALA A 155 4.53 -8.18 -15.08
CA ALA A 155 4.30 -7.90 -16.49
C ALA A 155 4.74 -6.49 -16.88
N CYS A 156 4.40 -5.48 -16.07
CA CYS A 156 4.77 -4.09 -16.27
C CYS A 156 6.28 -3.91 -16.31
N ASN A 157 7.02 -4.53 -15.41
CA ASN A 157 8.47 -4.44 -15.34
C ASN A 157 9.16 -5.00 -16.59
N ARG A 158 8.53 -5.98 -17.27
CA ARG A 158 9.06 -6.59 -18.49
C ARG A 158 8.66 -5.85 -19.77
N LEU A 159 7.45 -5.29 -19.83
CA LEU A 159 6.81 -4.83 -21.06
C LEU A 159 6.84 -3.31 -21.26
N HIS A 160 7.02 -2.52 -20.19
CA HIS A 160 6.93 -1.06 -20.26
C HIS A 160 8.26 -0.37 -19.95
N GLY A 161 8.50 0.75 -20.63
CA GLY A 161 9.69 1.58 -20.43
C GLY A 161 9.71 2.27 -19.05
N ILE A 162 10.91 2.67 -18.62
CA ILE A 162 11.14 3.24 -17.29
C ILE A 162 10.35 4.53 -17.04
N GLU A 163 10.18 5.39 -18.06
CA GLU A 163 9.38 6.62 -17.93
C GLU A 163 7.92 6.31 -17.58
N GLN A 164 7.32 5.35 -18.28
CA GLN A 164 5.93 4.93 -18.03
C GLN A 164 5.76 4.28 -16.67
N ARG A 165 6.74 3.47 -16.26
CA ARG A 165 6.76 2.80 -14.95
C ARG A 165 6.92 3.81 -13.81
N LEU A 166 7.80 4.80 -13.98
CA LEU A 166 7.99 5.90 -13.03
C LEU A 166 6.70 6.73 -12.89
N ALA A 167 6.07 7.09 -14.01
CA ALA A 167 4.80 7.82 -13.99
C ALA A 167 3.71 7.03 -13.24
N ARG A 168 3.57 5.73 -13.52
CA ARG A 168 2.66 4.83 -12.81
C ARG A 168 2.95 4.80 -11.30
N TRP A 169 4.20 4.62 -10.93
CA TRP A 169 4.61 4.50 -9.53
C TRP A 169 4.31 5.79 -8.75
N LEU A 170 4.62 6.95 -9.32
CA LEU A 170 4.34 8.26 -8.72
C LEU A 170 2.84 8.48 -8.51
N LEU A 171 2.00 8.13 -9.48
CA LEU A 171 0.54 8.21 -9.37
C LEU A 171 0.00 7.29 -8.28
N MET A 172 0.42 6.03 -8.27
CA MET A 172 0.02 5.05 -7.26
C MET A 172 0.42 5.49 -5.84
N THR A 173 1.56 6.15 -5.71
CA THR A 173 2.03 6.71 -4.43
C THR A 173 1.18 7.92 -4.03
N GLN A 174 0.93 8.86 -4.96
CA GLN A 174 0.09 10.03 -4.68
C GLN A 174 -1.34 9.63 -4.28
N ASP A 175 -1.91 8.58 -4.88
CA ASP A 175 -3.22 8.07 -4.53
C ASP A 175 -3.32 7.59 -3.06
N ARG A 176 -2.19 7.28 -2.43
CA ARG A 176 -2.10 6.72 -1.06
C ARG A 176 -1.59 7.69 -0.03
N VAL A 177 -0.99 8.77 -0.48
CA VAL A 177 -0.38 9.78 0.39
C VAL A 177 -1.07 11.10 0.13
N ASP A 178 -1.77 11.62 1.14
CA ASP A 178 -2.43 12.92 1.05
C ASP A 178 -1.39 14.05 1.09
N SER A 179 -0.55 14.11 0.05
CA SER A 179 0.51 15.10 -0.11
C SER A 179 0.80 15.37 -1.58
N GLU A 180 0.95 16.64 -1.93
CA GLU A 180 1.42 17.04 -3.26
C GLU A 180 2.92 16.77 -3.47
N SER A 181 3.69 16.67 -2.39
CA SER A 181 5.14 16.46 -2.40
C SER A 181 5.48 15.10 -1.79
N LEU A 182 6.11 14.26 -2.58
CA LEU A 182 6.51 12.91 -2.21
C LEU A 182 7.99 12.94 -1.81
N PRO A 183 8.37 12.66 -0.57
CA PRO A 183 9.76 12.66 -0.10
C PRO A 183 10.48 11.41 -0.63
N ILE A 184 10.96 11.46 -1.88
CA ILE A 184 11.48 10.31 -2.61
C ILE A 184 12.77 10.69 -3.32
N THR A 185 13.81 9.88 -3.17
CA THR A 185 15.11 10.04 -3.86
C THR A 185 15.19 9.19 -5.14
N HIS A 186 16.11 9.53 -6.05
CA HIS A 186 16.35 8.72 -7.25
C HIS A 186 16.93 7.33 -6.91
N ASP A 187 17.75 7.22 -5.86
CA ASP A 187 18.26 5.92 -5.39
C ASP A 187 17.13 5.02 -4.92
N PHE A 188 16.21 5.60 -4.15
CA PHE A 188 15.01 4.88 -3.71
C PHE A 188 14.15 4.44 -4.92
N LEU A 189 13.87 5.34 -5.86
CA LEU A 189 13.11 5.02 -7.07
C LEU A 189 13.78 3.92 -7.89
N ALA A 190 15.12 3.92 -7.98
CA ALA A 190 15.86 2.87 -8.67
C ALA A 190 15.60 1.49 -8.05
N THR A 191 15.66 1.39 -6.73
CA THR A 191 15.33 0.16 -6.00
C THR A 191 13.87 -0.25 -6.23
N MET A 192 12.93 0.68 -6.11
CA MET A 192 11.49 0.39 -6.25
C MET A 192 11.11 -0.01 -7.67
N LEU A 193 11.75 0.59 -8.66
CA LEU A 193 11.50 0.27 -10.08
C LEU A 193 12.36 -0.90 -10.60
N GLY A 194 13.26 -1.47 -9.76
CA GLY A 194 14.14 -2.55 -10.16
C GLY A 194 15.01 -2.15 -11.36
N THR A 195 15.68 -0.98 -11.27
CA THR A 195 16.55 -0.42 -12.31
C THR A 195 17.72 0.34 -11.68
N ASP A 196 18.61 0.90 -12.49
CA ASP A 196 19.72 1.73 -12.01
C ASP A 196 19.31 3.21 -11.84
N ARG A 197 20.05 3.93 -10.99
CA ARG A 197 19.84 5.36 -10.72
C ARG A 197 19.98 6.26 -11.97
N PRO A 198 20.95 6.06 -12.88
CA PRO A 198 21.03 6.82 -14.14
C PRO A 198 19.74 6.74 -14.96
N SER A 199 19.16 5.56 -15.12
CA SER A 199 17.90 5.34 -15.83
C SER A 199 16.73 6.12 -15.20
N VAL A 200 16.62 6.10 -13.87
CA VAL A 200 15.64 6.91 -13.14
C VAL A 200 15.87 8.40 -13.35
N THR A 201 17.13 8.84 -13.28
CA THR A 201 17.49 10.27 -13.46
C THR A 201 17.10 10.76 -14.86
N LEU A 202 17.33 9.96 -15.89
CA LEU A 202 16.94 10.28 -17.27
C LEU A 202 15.41 10.34 -17.40
N ALA A 203 14.69 9.33 -16.91
CA ALA A 203 13.23 9.29 -16.96
C ALA A 203 12.60 10.47 -16.20
N ALA A 204 13.09 10.77 -14.99
CA ALA A 204 12.62 11.93 -14.22
C ALA A 204 12.94 13.26 -14.94
N GLY A 205 14.11 13.36 -15.60
CA GLY A 205 14.48 14.50 -16.44
C GLY A 205 13.50 14.72 -17.60
N THR A 206 13.10 13.63 -18.28
CA THR A 206 12.10 13.67 -19.36
C THR A 206 10.72 14.13 -18.84
N LEU A 207 10.25 13.58 -17.73
CA LEU A 207 8.98 13.99 -17.13
C LEU A 207 9.00 15.46 -16.69
N ARG A 208 10.13 15.93 -16.14
CA ARG A 208 10.34 17.33 -15.74
C ARG A 208 10.36 18.27 -16.94
N ALA A 209 11.08 17.92 -18.02
CA ALA A 209 11.15 18.72 -19.24
C ALA A 209 9.75 18.90 -19.87
N ARG A 210 8.85 17.92 -19.73
CA ARG A 210 7.45 17.97 -20.16
C ARG A 210 6.54 18.66 -19.14
N ASN A 211 7.08 19.24 -18.06
CA ASN A 211 6.37 19.89 -16.98
C ASN A 211 5.29 19.01 -16.31
N LEU A 212 5.56 17.71 -16.19
CA LEU A 212 4.67 16.74 -15.55
C LEU A 212 4.97 16.62 -14.05
N ILE A 213 6.25 16.71 -13.70
CA ILE A 213 6.74 16.68 -12.33
C ILE A 213 7.77 17.80 -12.09
N GLU A 214 7.95 18.14 -10.85
CA GLU A 214 9.08 18.91 -10.35
C GLU A 214 9.88 18.04 -9.39
N TYR A 215 11.20 18.13 -9.44
CA TYR A 215 12.09 17.40 -8.53
C TYR A 215 13.02 18.38 -7.85
N SER A 216 13.01 18.39 -6.52
CA SER A 216 13.89 19.24 -5.71
C SER A 216 14.27 18.56 -4.41
N ARG A 217 15.59 18.55 -4.11
CA ARG A 217 16.16 18.13 -2.80
C ARG A 217 15.57 16.83 -2.22
N GLY A 218 15.43 15.79 -3.03
CA GLY A 218 14.93 14.49 -2.56
C GLY A 218 13.40 14.40 -2.45
N ALA A 219 12.66 15.30 -3.08
CA ALA A 219 11.22 15.25 -3.17
C ALA A 219 10.73 15.42 -4.61
N VAL A 220 9.67 14.72 -4.95
CA VAL A 220 8.96 14.82 -6.25
C VAL A 220 7.61 15.45 -6.00
N LYS A 221 7.28 16.50 -6.79
CA LYS A 221 5.94 17.08 -6.83
C LYS A 221 5.32 16.83 -8.21
N ILE A 222 4.10 16.29 -8.23
CA ILE A 222 3.33 16.11 -9.47
C ILE A 222 2.72 17.48 -9.85
N ARG A 223 3.11 18.01 -11.02
CA ARG A 223 2.64 19.30 -11.52
C ARG A 223 1.41 19.18 -12.40
N ASN A 224 1.31 18.12 -13.17
CA ASN A 224 0.18 17.88 -14.07
C ASN A 224 -0.24 16.41 -14.02
N ARG A 225 -1.13 16.10 -13.09
CA ARG A 225 -1.62 14.75 -12.87
C ARG A 225 -2.26 14.14 -14.12
N LYS A 226 -3.17 14.87 -14.79
CA LYS A 226 -3.87 14.38 -16.01
C LYS A 226 -2.92 14.01 -17.15
N LYS A 227 -1.85 14.81 -17.35
CA LYS A 227 -0.84 14.48 -18.36
C LYS A 227 0.08 13.36 -17.90
N LEU A 228 0.36 13.25 -16.60
CA LEU A 228 1.14 12.16 -16.03
C LEU A 228 0.39 10.81 -16.17
N GLU A 229 -0.92 10.79 -15.96
CA GLU A 229 -1.79 9.62 -16.20
C GLU A 229 -1.70 9.14 -17.65
N LYS A 230 -1.73 10.07 -18.63
CA LYS A 230 -1.55 9.75 -20.06
C LYS A 230 -0.13 9.24 -20.40
N THR A 231 0.85 9.54 -19.57
CA THR A 231 2.24 9.08 -19.73
C THR A 231 2.46 7.74 -19.07
N ALA A 232 1.73 7.43 -18.02
CA ALA A 232 1.78 6.13 -17.35
C ALA A 232 1.34 5.00 -18.30
N CYS A 233 1.85 3.79 -18.06
CA CYS A 233 1.35 2.62 -18.77
C CYS A 233 -0.06 2.26 -18.30
N GLN A 234 -0.79 1.52 -19.14
CA GLN A 234 -2.15 1.00 -18.84
C GLN A 234 -2.24 0.24 -17.50
N CYS A 235 -1.10 -0.23 -16.97
CA CYS A 235 -1.06 -0.92 -15.67
C CYS A 235 -1.52 -0.03 -14.51
N TYR A 236 -1.49 1.29 -14.65
CA TYR A 236 -2.06 2.21 -13.67
C TYR A 236 -3.59 2.03 -13.59
N GLU A 237 -4.28 2.12 -14.73
CA GLU A 237 -5.74 1.94 -14.80
C GLU A 237 -6.17 0.56 -14.33
N VAL A 238 -5.46 -0.49 -14.73
CA VAL A 238 -5.72 -1.87 -14.29
C VAL A 238 -5.61 -1.98 -12.77
N THR A 239 -4.61 -1.35 -12.15
CA THR A 239 -4.46 -1.35 -10.70
C THR A 239 -5.61 -0.61 -10.01
N GLN A 240 -6.08 0.51 -10.59
CA GLN A 240 -7.24 1.25 -10.07
C GLN A 240 -8.53 0.42 -10.16
N GLN A 241 -8.72 -0.34 -11.24
CA GLN A 241 -9.85 -1.25 -11.39
C GLN A 241 -9.84 -2.35 -10.31
N TYR A 242 -8.67 -2.90 -9.99
CA TYR A 242 -8.55 -3.89 -8.90
C TYR A 242 -8.94 -3.30 -7.54
N ASN A 243 -8.51 -2.08 -7.23
CA ASN A 243 -8.91 -1.39 -6.00
C ASN A 243 -10.43 -1.10 -6.00
N GLY A 244 -10.99 -0.70 -7.14
CA GLY A 244 -12.43 -0.49 -7.29
C GLY A 244 -13.26 -1.75 -7.07
N ALA A 245 -12.76 -2.92 -7.45
CA ALA A 245 -13.43 -4.21 -7.24
C ALA A 245 -13.52 -4.62 -5.76
N LEU A 246 -12.71 -4.02 -4.89
CA LEU A 246 -12.83 -4.16 -3.43
C LEU A 246 -13.88 -3.23 -2.81
N GLY A 247 -14.41 -2.27 -3.58
CA GLY A 247 -15.15 -1.14 -3.04
C GLY A 247 -14.25 -0.10 -2.34
N LEU A 248 -12.95 -0.19 -2.54
CA LEU A 248 -11.94 0.72 -1.99
C LEU A 248 -11.70 1.87 -2.99
N LYS A 249 -12.58 2.86 -2.98
CA LYS A 249 -12.40 4.11 -3.76
C LYS A 249 -12.11 5.27 -2.84
#